data_d6500b4766ee1c3c553d1ba6006fd185
#
_entry.id   d6500b4766ee1c3c553d1ba6006fd185
#
_cell.length_a   1.000
_cell.length_b   1.000
_cell.length_c   1.000
_cell.angle_alpha   90.00
_cell.angle_beta   90.00
_cell.angle_gamma   90.00
#
_symmetry.space_group_name_H-M   'P 1'
#
loop_
_entity.id
_entity.type
_entity.pdbx_description
1 polymer ?
#
loop_
_entity_poly.entity_id
_entity_poly.type
_entity_poly.pdbx_seq_one_letter_code
_entity_poly.pdbx_strand_id
1 'polypeptide(L)'
;MPQNKFQKFVFAALTVLITVHAYVFYSLYVVNGDFFAALSGGSVLEGIRLNGGVMMLGGLYPIWAVVVLEFVLAITLELTYGSPLSFRLAAKVFDVKTTHPVLFETAIICATVGLMCPAMSFIAAFLYYPYYAGFNLLTLLANWLKLVCFNFPFAFFTQLFFIQPCVRTVFKAIFCHKRAPRAEDARPEPGM
;
A
#
# COMPACT_ATOMS: atom_id res chain seq x y z
N MET A 1 -9.63 10.65 12.95
CA MET A 1 -8.24 10.18 13.05
C MET A 1 -8.10 9.12 14.13
N PRO A 2 -7.23 8.12 13.97
CA PRO A 2 -7.02 7.09 14.99
C PRO A 2 -6.43 7.70 16.25
N GLN A 3 -7.12 7.53 17.39
CA GLN A 3 -6.74 8.11 18.69
C GLN A 3 -5.92 7.13 19.52
N ASN A 4 -6.21 5.83 19.44
CA ASN A 4 -5.57 4.78 20.25
C ASN A 4 -4.56 3.97 19.43
N LYS A 5 -3.60 3.29 20.11
CA LYS A 5 -2.63 2.40 19.45
C LYS A 5 -3.30 1.33 18.59
N PHE A 6 -4.40 0.74 19.05
CA PHE A 6 -5.18 -0.24 18.32
C PHE A 6 -5.78 0.35 17.03
N GLN A 7 -6.37 1.56 17.10
CA GLN A 7 -6.92 2.24 15.92
C GLN A 7 -5.84 2.60 14.90
N LYS A 8 -4.64 2.98 15.37
CA LYS A 8 -3.48 3.23 14.48
C LYS A 8 -3.05 1.95 13.76
N PHE A 9 -2.99 0.83 14.48
CA PHE A 9 -2.69 -0.47 13.89
C PHE A 9 -3.74 -0.88 12.86
N VAL A 10 -5.03 -0.78 13.19
CA VAL A 10 -6.13 -1.11 12.25
C VAL A 10 -6.07 -0.21 11.01
N PHE A 11 -5.80 1.09 11.18
CA PHE A 11 -5.67 2.01 10.06
C PHE A 11 -4.49 1.63 9.16
N ALA A 12 -3.33 1.33 9.73
CA ALA A 12 -2.15 0.87 8.99
C ALA A 12 -2.43 -0.47 8.27
N ALA A 13 -3.04 -1.43 8.96
CA ALA A 13 -3.39 -2.72 8.38
C ALA A 13 -4.37 -2.60 7.20
N LEU A 14 -5.41 -1.75 7.32
CA LEU A 14 -6.33 -1.47 6.22
C LEU A 14 -5.62 -0.81 5.04
N THR A 15 -4.75 0.16 5.31
CA THR A 15 -3.96 0.82 4.26
C THR A 15 -3.10 -0.19 3.52
N VAL A 16 -2.33 -1.00 4.25
CA VAL A 16 -1.45 -2.02 3.65
C VAL A 16 -2.26 -3.07 2.90
N LEU A 17 -3.38 -3.53 3.46
CA LEU A 17 -4.25 -4.53 2.80
C LEU A 17 -4.72 -4.05 1.43
N ILE A 18 -5.26 -2.84 1.36
CA ILE A 18 -5.75 -2.27 0.09
C ILE A 18 -4.57 -2.02 -0.86
N THR A 19 -3.45 -1.52 -0.34
CA THR A 19 -2.25 -1.24 -1.13
C THR A 19 -1.68 -2.51 -1.77
N VAL A 20 -1.51 -3.59 -1.00
CA VAL A 20 -0.99 -4.86 -1.52
C VAL A 20 -1.88 -5.42 -2.62
N HIS A 21 -3.21 -5.41 -2.43
CA HIS A 21 -4.12 -5.88 -3.47
C HIS A 21 -4.06 -5.02 -4.74
N ALA A 22 -3.99 -3.69 -4.60
CA ALA A 22 -3.83 -2.79 -5.75
C ALA A 22 -2.51 -3.05 -6.50
N TYR A 23 -1.42 -3.31 -5.78
CA TYR A 23 -0.12 -3.61 -6.39
C TYR A 23 -0.07 -4.98 -7.07
N VAL A 24 -0.64 -6.01 -6.45
CA VAL A 24 -0.74 -7.34 -7.07
C VAL A 24 -1.56 -7.25 -8.35
N PHE A 25 -2.70 -6.57 -8.31
CA PHE A 25 -3.51 -6.33 -9.51
C PHE A 25 -2.73 -5.58 -10.59
N TYR A 26 -2.06 -4.48 -10.23
CA TYR A 26 -1.23 -3.70 -11.14
C TYR A 26 -0.10 -4.55 -11.75
N SER A 27 0.61 -5.32 -10.93
CA SER A 27 1.69 -6.19 -11.39
C SER A 27 1.20 -7.27 -12.36
N LEU A 28 0.09 -7.93 -12.06
CA LEU A 28 -0.43 -9.02 -12.88
C LEU A 28 -1.06 -8.53 -14.19
N TYR A 29 -1.82 -7.42 -14.15
CA TYR A 29 -2.60 -6.98 -15.30
C TYR A 29 -1.91 -5.89 -16.13
N VAL A 30 -1.13 -5.02 -15.51
CA VAL A 30 -0.48 -3.90 -16.21
C VAL A 30 0.97 -4.22 -16.54
N VAL A 31 1.75 -4.68 -15.57
CA VAL A 31 3.19 -4.92 -15.79
C VAL A 31 3.45 -6.22 -16.56
N ASN A 32 2.72 -7.30 -16.23
CA ASN A 32 2.90 -8.62 -16.80
C ASN A 32 1.69 -9.08 -17.65
N GLY A 33 0.76 -8.17 -17.94
CA GLY A 33 -0.48 -8.50 -18.65
C GLY A 33 -0.24 -9.13 -20.02
N ASP A 34 0.67 -8.59 -20.80
CA ASP A 34 1.02 -9.10 -22.13
C ASP A 34 1.57 -10.54 -22.07
N PHE A 35 2.42 -10.82 -21.07
CA PHE A 35 2.94 -12.17 -20.85
C PHE A 35 1.83 -13.18 -20.55
N PHE A 36 0.94 -12.87 -19.62
CA PHE A 36 -0.16 -13.77 -19.27
C PHE A 36 -1.21 -13.88 -20.40
N ALA A 37 -1.50 -12.79 -21.09
CA ALA A 37 -2.41 -12.82 -22.24
C ALA A 37 -1.86 -13.71 -23.38
N ALA A 38 -0.55 -13.65 -23.63
CA ALA A 38 0.09 -14.49 -24.66
C ALA A 38 0.00 -15.99 -24.32
N LEU A 39 0.06 -16.37 -23.04
CA LEU A 39 -0.07 -17.77 -22.60
C LEU A 39 -1.45 -18.38 -22.88
N SER A 40 -2.50 -17.56 -22.91
CA SER A 40 -3.89 -18.02 -23.04
C SER A 40 -4.57 -17.63 -24.36
N GLY A 41 -3.85 -16.95 -25.26
CA GLY A 41 -4.43 -16.43 -26.49
C GLY A 41 -5.31 -15.19 -26.31
N GLY A 42 -5.12 -14.41 -25.23
CA GLY A 42 -5.73 -13.08 -25.05
C GLY A 42 -6.33 -12.76 -23.70
N SER A 43 -6.51 -13.74 -22.80
CA SER A 43 -7.07 -13.50 -21.45
C SER A 43 -5.98 -13.54 -20.36
N VAL A 44 -5.72 -12.40 -19.70
CA VAL A 44 -4.76 -12.32 -18.59
C VAL A 44 -5.11 -13.30 -17.47
N LEU A 45 -6.39 -13.36 -17.08
CA LEU A 45 -6.85 -14.25 -15.99
C LEU A 45 -6.62 -15.73 -16.30
N GLU A 46 -6.93 -16.15 -17.51
CA GLU A 46 -6.69 -17.53 -17.94
C GLU A 46 -5.19 -17.83 -18.06
N GLY A 47 -4.40 -16.88 -18.54
CA GLY A 47 -2.93 -16.99 -18.55
C GLY A 47 -2.33 -17.18 -17.17
N ILE A 48 -2.79 -16.43 -16.17
CA ILE A 48 -2.38 -16.60 -14.76
C ILE A 48 -2.75 -17.99 -14.25
N ARG A 49 -3.95 -18.47 -14.59
CA ARG A 49 -4.42 -19.82 -14.22
C ARG A 49 -3.59 -20.92 -14.87
N LEU A 50 -3.29 -20.78 -16.16
CA LEU A 50 -2.46 -21.75 -16.90
C LEU A 50 -1.03 -21.78 -16.39
N ASN A 51 -0.47 -20.62 -15.99
CA ASN A 51 0.87 -20.55 -15.41
C ASN A 51 0.97 -21.22 -14.02
N GLY A 52 -0.18 -21.48 -13.35
CA GLY A 52 -0.23 -22.15 -12.05
C GLY A 52 0.22 -21.30 -10.87
N GLY A 53 0.51 -20.01 -11.09
CA GLY A 53 0.97 -19.07 -10.05
C GLY A 53 2.03 -18.10 -10.54
N VAL A 54 2.82 -17.58 -9.59
CA VAL A 54 3.88 -16.60 -9.85
C VAL A 54 5.23 -17.19 -9.46
N MET A 55 6.23 -17.00 -10.32
CA MET A 55 7.61 -17.43 -10.05
C MET A 55 8.24 -16.51 -8.99
N MET A 56 8.66 -17.07 -7.87
CA MET A 56 9.29 -16.35 -6.76
C MET A 56 10.37 -17.22 -6.13
N LEU A 57 11.56 -16.65 -5.84
CA LEU A 57 12.69 -17.35 -5.25
C LEU A 57 13.08 -18.66 -5.98
N GLY A 58 12.89 -18.69 -7.31
CA GLY A 58 13.17 -19.88 -8.14
C GLY A 58 12.11 -20.98 -8.08
N GLY A 59 10.99 -20.79 -7.39
CA GLY A 59 9.85 -21.69 -7.31
C GLY A 59 8.54 -21.05 -7.79
N LEU A 60 7.55 -21.88 -8.12
CA LEU A 60 6.21 -21.44 -8.50
C LEU A 60 5.30 -21.44 -7.28
N TYR A 61 4.72 -20.27 -6.96
CA TYR A 61 3.86 -20.09 -5.79
C TYR A 61 2.46 -19.65 -6.21
N PRO A 62 1.40 -20.13 -5.52
CA PRO A 62 0.05 -19.68 -5.77
C PRO A 62 -0.12 -18.20 -5.37
N ILE A 63 -0.96 -17.46 -6.09
CA ILE A 63 -1.14 -16.02 -5.90
C ILE A 63 -1.51 -15.64 -4.46
N TRP A 64 -2.37 -16.44 -3.80
CA TRP A 64 -2.75 -16.18 -2.41
C TRP A 64 -1.56 -16.21 -1.44
N ALA A 65 -0.58 -17.12 -1.66
CA ALA A 65 0.63 -17.18 -0.83
C ALA A 65 1.52 -15.96 -1.06
N VAL A 66 1.63 -15.50 -2.29
CA VAL A 66 2.34 -14.25 -2.65
C VAL A 66 1.69 -13.05 -1.96
N VAL A 67 0.36 -12.92 -2.03
CA VAL A 67 -0.38 -11.82 -1.38
C VAL A 67 -0.18 -11.82 0.12
N VAL A 68 -0.24 -12.99 0.78
CA VAL A 68 -0.01 -13.11 2.23
C VAL A 68 1.42 -12.73 2.58
N LEU A 69 2.40 -13.20 1.83
CA LEU A 69 3.81 -12.87 2.07
C LEU A 69 4.07 -11.37 1.90
N GLU A 70 3.61 -10.78 0.81
CA GLU A 70 3.75 -9.34 0.55
C GLU A 70 3.03 -8.50 1.61
N PHE A 71 1.85 -8.94 2.07
CA PHE A 71 1.14 -8.28 3.16
C PHE A 71 1.94 -8.29 4.46
N VAL A 72 2.50 -9.44 4.86
CA VAL A 72 3.29 -9.56 6.09
C VAL A 72 4.56 -8.71 6.00
N LEU A 73 5.25 -8.71 4.85
CA LEU A 73 6.42 -7.88 4.63
C LEU A 73 6.07 -6.40 4.65
N ALA A 74 5.01 -5.99 3.96
CA ALA A 74 4.58 -4.61 3.86
C ALA A 74 4.12 -4.05 5.21
N ILE A 75 3.30 -4.80 6.00
CA ILE A 75 2.86 -4.33 7.31
C ILE A 75 4.04 -4.23 8.30
N THR A 76 4.98 -5.17 8.25
CA THR A 76 6.16 -5.13 9.08
C THR A 76 7.03 -3.91 8.75
N LEU A 77 7.28 -3.65 7.47
CA LEU A 77 8.02 -2.47 7.03
C LEU A 77 7.28 -1.16 7.37
N GLU A 78 5.98 -1.11 7.16
CA GLU A 78 5.18 0.07 7.48
C GLU A 78 5.27 0.43 8.96
N LEU A 79 5.13 -0.55 9.85
CA LEU A 79 5.15 -0.32 11.30
C LEU A 79 6.55 -0.01 11.85
N THR A 80 7.60 -0.63 11.30
CA THR A 80 8.97 -0.48 11.79
C THR A 80 9.73 0.68 11.16
N TYR A 81 9.50 0.91 9.89
CA TYR A 81 10.27 1.85 9.06
C TYR A 81 9.40 2.97 8.47
N GLY A 82 8.33 2.62 7.74
CA GLY A 82 7.51 3.55 6.97
C GLY A 82 6.88 4.64 7.83
N SER A 83 5.97 4.27 8.73
CA SER A 83 5.22 5.22 9.57
C SER A 83 6.11 6.09 10.46
N PRO A 84 7.10 5.55 11.21
CA PRO A 84 7.89 6.40 12.10
C PRO A 84 8.81 7.35 11.34
N LEU A 85 9.37 6.94 10.21
CA LEU A 85 10.31 7.77 9.46
C LEU A 85 9.59 8.82 8.62
N SER A 86 8.45 8.47 8.00
CA SER A 86 7.64 9.43 7.24
C SER A 86 7.13 10.56 8.11
N PHE A 87 6.67 10.26 9.34
CA PHE A 87 6.29 11.29 10.29
C PHE A 87 7.45 12.21 10.65
N ARG A 88 8.64 11.65 10.91
CA ARG A 88 9.84 12.44 11.21
C ARG A 88 10.25 13.33 10.05
N LEU A 89 10.17 12.83 8.82
CA LEU A 89 10.50 13.61 7.61
C LEU A 89 9.50 14.74 7.39
N ALA A 90 8.20 14.46 7.51
CA ALA A 90 7.17 15.50 7.40
C ALA A 90 7.34 16.58 8.47
N ALA A 91 7.64 16.19 9.73
CA ALA A 91 7.84 17.11 10.84
C ALA A 91 9.15 17.93 10.75
N LYS A 92 10.11 17.53 9.91
CA LYS A 92 11.30 18.36 9.62
C LYS A 92 11.01 19.50 8.62
N VAL A 93 10.03 19.29 7.74
CA VAL A 93 9.69 20.26 6.68
C VAL A 93 8.55 21.17 7.12
N PHE A 94 7.60 20.63 7.87
CA PHE A 94 6.39 21.32 8.29
C PHE A 94 6.27 21.33 9.81
N ASP A 95 5.92 22.49 10.38
CA ASP A 95 5.61 22.58 11.81
C ASP A 95 4.25 21.94 12.10
N VAL A 96 4.26 20.93 12.99
CA VAL A 96 3.07 20.16 13.38
C VAL A 96 1.96 21.03 13.99
N LYS A 97 2.33 22.16 14.63
CA LYS A 97 1.38 23.04 15.36
C LYS A 97 0.76 24.11 14.48
N THR A 98 1.51 24.62 13.50
CA THR A 98 1.11 25.78 12.71
C THR A 98 0.64 25.40 11.29
N THR A 99 1.05 24.23 10.78
CA THR A 99 0.68 23.77 9.45
C THR A 99 -0.75 23.25 9.40
N HIS A 100 -1.47 23.60 8.34
CA HIS A 100 -2.83 23.09 8.13
C HIS A 100 -2.84 21.54 8.12
N PRO A 101 -3.76 20.88 8.87
CA PRO A 101 -3.73 19.43 9.06
C PRO A 101 -3.72 18.61 7.76
N VAL A 102 -4.44 19.06 6.74
CA VAL A 102 -4.49 18.38 5.43
C VAL A 102 -3.12 18.41 4.75
N LEU A 103 -2.41 19.55 4.80
CA LEU A 103 -1.09 19.70 4.19
C LEU A 103 -0.06 18.81 4.91
N PHE A 104 -0.09 18.79 6.25
CA PHE A 104 0.79 17.94 7.04
C PHE A 104 0.54 16.44 6.77
N GLU A 105 -0.72 16.04 6.66
CA GLU A 105 -1.07 14.66 6.30
C GLU A 105 -0.62 14.29 4.89
N THR A 106 -0.79 15.18 3.92
CA THR A 106 -0.30 14.98 2.56
C THR A 106 1.22 14.82 2.54
N ALA A 107 1.94 15.61 3.33
CA ALA A 107 3.39 15.47 3.48
C ALA A 107 3.79 14.11 4.06
N ILE A 108 3.05 13.59 5.06
CA ILE A 108 3.27 12.24 5.58
C ILE A 108 3.04 11.18 4.48
N ILE A 109 1.96 11.30 3.71
CA ILE A 109 1.67 10.36 2.61
C ILE A 109 2.80 10.38 1.58
N CYS A 110 3.23 11.57 1.14
CA CYS A 110 4.33 11.71 0.19
C CYS A 110 5.63 11.08 0.73
N ALA A 111 5.96 11.35 1.99
CA ALA A 111 7.13 10.75 2.64
C ALA A 111 7.01 9.23 2.76
N THR A 112 5.83 8.71 3.11
CA THR A 112 5.57 7.27 3.19
C THR A 112 5.77 6.60 1.83
N VAL A 113 5.19 7.14 0.77
CA VAL A 113 5.38 6.60 -0.59
C VAL A 113 6.85 6.67 -1.00
N GLY A 114 7.53 7.81 -0.73
CA GLY A 114 8.95 8.00 -1.04
C GLY A 114 9.88 7.00 -0.35
N LEU A 115 9.50 6.50 0.82
CA LEU A 115 10.26 5.51 1.59
C LEU A 115 9.85 4.07 1.25
N MET A 116 8.54 3.80 1.27
CA MET A 116 8.02 2.45 1.13
C MET A 116 8.13 1.92 -0.30
N CYS A 117 7.92 2.77 -1.33
CA CYS A 117 7.99 2.32 -2.71
C CYS A 117 9.38 1.79 -3.10
N PRO A 118 10.50 2.50 -2.85
CA PRO A 118 11.84 1.95 -3.11
C PRO A 118 12.15 0.71 -2.27
N ALA A 119 11.74 0.68 -0.99
CA ALA A 119 12.00 -0.46 -0.12
C ALA A 119 11.24 -1.72 -0.57
N MET A 120 9.94 -1.61 -0.83
CA MET A 120 9.14 -2.73 -1.33
C MET A 120 9.57 -3.16 -2.74
N SER A 121 9.93 -2.20 -3.60
CA SER A 121 10.48 -2.52 -4.93
C SER A 121 11.82 -3.26 -4.85
N PHE A 122 12.64 -2.99 -3.83
CA PHE A 122 13.87 -3.76 -3.60
C PHE A 122 13.57 -5.20 -3.19
N ILE A 123 12.65 -5.36 -2.24
CA ILE A 123 12.19 -6.70 -1.82
C ILE A 123 11.60 -7.45 -3.01
N ALA A 124 10.75 -6.81 -3.82
CA ALA A 124 10.18 -7.42 -5.01
C ALA A 124 11.26 -7.81 -6.04
N ALA A 125 12.23 -6.92 -6.30
CA ALA A 125 13.35 -7.23 -7.19
C ALA A 125 14.14 -8.46 -6.73
N PHE A 126 14.28 -8.64 -5.42
CA PHE A 126 14.94 -9.80 -4.83
C PHE A 126 14.06 -11.06 -4.91
N LEU A 127 12.78 -10.98 -4.52
CA LEU A 127 11.87 -12.12 -4.51
C LEU A 127 11.61 -12.68 -5.91
N TYR A 128 11.45 -11.81 -6.90
CA TYR A 128 11.14 -12.18 -8.29
C TYR A 128 12.38 -12.25 -9.20
N TYR A 129 13.58 -12.28 -8.60
CA TYR A 129 14.81 -12.40 -9.36
C TYR A 129 14.88 -13.75 -10.08
N PRO A 130 15.31 -13.82 -11.36
CA PRO A 130 15.42 -15.06 -12.11
C PRO A 130 16.65 -15.87 -11.70
N TYR A 131 16.61 -16.52 -10.54
CA TYR A 131 17.74 -17.28 -9.97
C TYR A 131 18.25 -18.42 -10.83
N TYR A 132 17.40 -18.95 -11.72
CA TYR A 132 17.79 -19.99 -12.69
C TYR A 132 18.86 -19.51 -13.70
N ALA A 133 18.97 -18.20 -13.94
CA ALA A 133 19.98 -17.61 -14.83
C ALA A 133 21.30 -17.24 -14.10
N GLY A 134 21.42 -17.58 -12.82
CA GLY A 134 22.54 -17.18 -11.97
C GLY A 134 22.34 -15.78 -11.35
N PHE A 135 22.95 -15.54 -10.20
CA PHE A 135 22.82 -14.28 -9.47
C PHE A 135 23.84 -13.25 -9.98
N ASN A 136 23.36 -12.05 -10.34
CA ASN A 136 24.18 -10.91 -10.70
C ASN A 136 23.65 -9.64 -10.01
N LEU A 137 24.48 -9.03 -9.18
CA LEU A 137 24.12 -7.84 -8.39
C LEU A 137 23.72 -6.64 -9.27
N LEU A 138 24.41 -6.42 -10.40
CA LEU A 138 24.08 -5.30 -11.30
C LEU A 138 22.71 -5.50 -11.94
N THR A 139 22.37 -6.72 -12.31
CA THR A 139 21.04 -7.07 -12.82
C THR A 139 19.95 -6.86 -11.76
N LEU A 140 20.22 -7.23 -10.50
CA LEU A 140 19.31 -6.99 -9.38
C LEU A 140 19.08 -5.49 -9.19
N LEU A 141 20.13 -4.69 -9.17
CA LEU A 141 20.02 -3.22 -9.01
C LEU A 141 19.31 -2.57 -10.20
N ALA A 142 19.57 -3.01 -11.43
CA ALA A 142 18.86 -2.52 -12.60
C ALA A 142 17.36 -2.84 -12.55
N ASN A 143 17.00 -4.07 -12.17
CA ASN A 143 15.62 -4.49 -11.97
C ASN A 143 14.94 -3.68 -10.86
N TRP A 144 15.63 -3.46 -9.74
CA TRP A 144 15.13 -2.61 -8.67
C TRP A 144 14.82 -1.19 -9.15
N LEU A 145 15.78 -0.52 -9.81
CA LEU A 145 15.56 0.83 -10.35
C LEU A 145 14.41 0.86 -11.35
N LYS A 146 14.32 -0.13 -12.24
CA LYS A 146 13.20 -0.29 -13.16
C LYS A 146 11.87 -0.35 -12.41
N LEU A 147 11.78 -1.22 -11.39
CA LEU A 147 10.57 -1.35 -10.56
C LEU A 147 10.22 -0.05 -9.84
N VAL A 148 11.20 0.66 -9.28
CA VAL A 148 10.97 1.96 -8.65
C VAL A 148 10.37 2.95 -9.64
N CYS A 149 10.94 3.06 -10.84
CA CYS A 149 10.45 4.00 -11.86
C CYS A 149 9.02 3.70 -12.30
N PHE A 150 8.63 2.43 -12.41
CA PHE A 150 7.25 2.05 -12.77
C PHE A 150 6.29 2.13 -11.59
N ASN A 151 6.71 1.67 -10.42
CA ASN A 151 5.84 1.58 -9.26
C ASN A 151 5.61 2.93 -8.58
N PHE A 152 6.58 3.84 -8.61
CA PHE A 152 6.51 5.10 -7.87
C PHE A 152 5.35 6.00 -8.34
N PRO A 153 5.16 6.27 -9.64
CA PRO A 153 4.01 7.04 -10.10
C PRO A 153 2.69 6.38 -9.72
N PHE A 154 2.57 5.07 -9.93
CA PHE A 154 1.38 4.31 -9.57
C PHE A 154 1.10 4.39 -8.06
N ALA A 155 2.13 4.15 -7.22
CA ALA A 155 2.03 4.25 -5.78
C ALA A 155 1.55 5.63 -5.32
N PHE A 156 2.18 6.67 -5.85
CA PHE A 156 1.91 8.05 -5.46
C PHE A 156 0.47 8.45 -5.77
N PHE A 157 0.05 8.27 -7.02
CA PHE A 157 -1.32 8.61 -7.42
C PHE A 157 -2.36 7.74 -6.73
N THR A 158 -2.13 6.45 -6.65
CA THR A 158 -3.09 5.52 -6.04
C THR A 158 -3.23 5.78 -4.54
N GLN A 159 -2.13 6.03 -3.82
CA GLN A 159 -2.16 6.36 -2.40
C GLN A 159 -2.92 7.67 -2.14
N LEU A 160 -2.59 8.72 -2.91
CA LEU A 160 -3.14 10.05 -2.65
C LEU A 160 -4.64 10.14 -2.98
N PHE A 161 -5.04 9.63 -4.16
CA PHE A 161 -6.38 9.85 -4.69
C PHE A 161 -7.38 8.72 -4.40
N PHE A 162 -6.91 7.48 -4.18
CA PHE A 162 -7.79 6.34 -4.01
C PHE A 162 -7.66 5.68 -2.64
N ILE A 163 -6.47 5.24 -2.25
CA ILE A 163 -6.30 4.43 -1.04
C ILE A 163 -6.61 5.23 0.21
N GLN A 164 -6.03 6.41 0.39
CA GLN A 164 -6.24 7.20 1.59
C GLN A 164 -7.70 7.66 1.79
N PRO A 165 -8.42 8.16 0.77
CA PRO A 165 -9.84 8.44 0.90
C PRO A 165 -10.66 7.19 1.23
N CYS A 166 -10.38 6.06 0.57
CA CYS A 166 -11.06 4.79 0.81
C CYS A 166 -10.86 4.30 2.25
N VAL A 167 -9.60 4.23 2.71
CA VAL A 167 -9.25 3.80 4.08
C VAL A 167 -9.92 4.69 5.13
N ARG A 168 -9.92 6.02 4.93
CA ARG A 168 -10.58 6.96 5.84
C ARG A 168 -12.08 6.72 5.91
N THR A 169 -12.72 6.45 4.78
CA THR A 169 -14.16 6.16 4.72
C THR A 169 -14.47 4.85 5.45
N VAL A 170 -13.73 3.78 5.16
CA VAL A 170 -13.89 2.48 5.83
C VAL A 170 -13.62 2.59 7.33
N PHE A 171 -12.54 3.29 7.71
CA PHE A 171 -12.20 3.51 9.11
C PHE A 171 -13.29 4.29 9.87
N LYS A 172 -13.85 5.34 9.26
CA LYS A 172 -14.99 6.08 9.83
C LYS A 172 -16.22 5.17 9.96
N ALA A 173 -16.53 4.35 8.98
CA ALA A 173 -17.65 3.40 9.05
C ALA A 173 -17.48 2.41 10.21
N ILE A 174 -16.27 1.90 10.45
CA ILE A 174 -15.99 0.94 11.52
C ILE A 174 -16.05 1.58 12.91
N PHE A 175 -15.44 2.76 13.08
CA PHE A 175 -15.23 3.36 14.41
C PHE A 175 -16.16 4.51 14.74
N CYS A 176 -16.78 5.20 13.76
CA CYS A 176 -17.65 6.35 13.98
C CYS A 176 -19.15 6.02 13.88
N HIS A 177 -19.54 4.80 13.51
CA HIS A 177 -20.95 4.41 13.39
C HIS A 177 -21.71 4.30 14.74
N LYS A 178 -21.05 4.50 15.88
CA LYS A 178 -21.63 4.40 17.23
C LYS A 178 -21.98 5.74 17.89
N ARG A 179 -21.97 6.87 17.19
CA ARG A 179 -22.54 8.12 17.71
C ARG A 179 -23.85 8.45 16.99
N ALA A 180 -24.90 7.70 17.31
CA ALA A 180 -26.25 8.26 17.20
C ALA A 180 -26.29 9.53 18.08
N PRO A 181 -26.90 10.64 17.62
CA PRO A 181 -27.06 11.84 18.44
C PRO A 181 -27.80 11.43 19.73
N ARG A 182 -27.16 11.68 20.86
CA ARG A 182 -27.81 11.53 22.15
C ARG A 182 -28.97 12.49 22.16
N ALA A 183 -30.18 11.98 22.36
CA ALA A 183 -31.44 12.74 22.41
C ALA A 183 -31.50 13.76 23.58
N GLU A 184 -30.36 14.17 24.11
CA GLU A 184 -30.23 15.06 25.28
C GLU A 184 -29.93 16.53 24.89
N ASP A 185 -29.69 16.81 23.60
CA ASP A 185 -29.50 18.20 23.10
C ASP A 185 -30.79 18.88 22.63
N ALA A 186 -31.93 18.21 22.76
CA ALA A 186 -33.25 18.81 22.59
C ALA A 186 -33.77 19.38 23.94
N ARG A 187 -33.02 20.31 24.57
CA ARG A 187 -33.64 21.18 25.58
C ARG A 187 -34.45 22.23 24.85
N PRO A 188 -35.78 22.33 25.12
CA PRO A 188 -36.53 23.50 24.68
C PRO A 188 -36.00 24.71 25.41
N GLU A 189 -35.72 25.78 24.70
CA GLU A 189 -35.45 27.09 25.27
C GLU A 189 -36.59 27.47 26.24
N PRO A 190 -36.28 27.96 27.45
CA PRO A 190 -37.33 28.44 28.33
C PRO A 190 -37.90 29.72 27.68
N GLY A 191 -39.18 29.64 27.32
CA GLY A 191 -39.94 30.73 26.75
C GLY A 191 -39.91 31.98 27.63
N MET A 192 -39.73 33.13 27.01
CA MET A 192 -40.12 34.44 27.53
C MET A 192 -41.63 34.52 27.72
#